data_6b02ee534cd8294984a81ec1cfe4b8da
#
_entry.id   6b02ee534cd8294984a81ec1cfe4b8da
#
_cell.length_a   1.000
_cell.length_b   1.000
_cell.length_c   1.000
_cell.angle_alpha   90.00
_cell.angle_beta   90.00
_cell.angle_gamma   90.00
#
_symmetry.space_group_name_H-M   'P 1'
#
loop_
_entity.id
_entity.type
_entity.pdbx_description
1 polymer ?
#
loop_
_entity_poly.entity_id
_entity_poly.type
_entity_poly.pdbx_seq_one_letter_code
_entity_poly.pdbx_strand_id
1 'polypeptide(L)'
;MRIRFAAAALAALLAAGCSSGNPPGPGDTMPGMSEPGTPTAGLPQLSTPPRPALDPLPGMPAVTDPHDVDAAAGPGMLSAAVAADKPLVYVPHSGSGDVWVIDPATYQVIAKYPAGKELQHVVPSWDLRTLYATDDRGDHVLPFDPRTGQPGKAIPVVDPYNMYFTPDGKYAISVAERLRKLVWYDPHTWQVHDETAAPGCGGIDHADFSPDGRTAVFTCEFAGRVAVVDIASHRLLRMIDMPHRNTRMGPQDIKLAPDGSVFYIADSDENGLWVLDGAATHVLRFIPTGHGAHGLYLSRDAKQLYVTNRHDGSVSVLDAYTGAPVTVWRLPGGGSPDMGNVTADGAQLWLSGRYDRTVYVLSTKDGSVTRKIPVGDQPHGLCVWPQPGRYSLGHTGITR
;
A
#
# COMPACT_ATOMS: atom_id res chain seq x y z
N MET A 1 -14.38 1.48 -56.89
CA MET A 1 -15.62 0.74 -56.50
C MET A 1 -15.87 1.00 -55.03
N ARG A 2 -16.79 1.91 -54.73
CA ARG A 2 -17.11 2.39 -53.37
C ARG A 2 -18.30 1.59 -52.86
N ILE A 3 -18.16 0.93 -51.71
CA ILE A 3 -19.29 0.33 -51.00
C ILE A 3 -19.42 1.05 -49.65
N ARG A 4 -20.52 1.79 -49.48
CA ARG A 4 -20.98 2.40 -48.24
C ARG A 4 -21.89 1.37 -47.53
N PHE A 5 -21.69 1.14 -46.24
CA PHE A 5 -22.70 0.52 -45.38
C PHE A 5 -23.21 1.54 -44.39
N ALA A 6 -24.53 1.66 -44.37
CA ALA A 6 -25.29 2.55 -43.54
C ALA A 6 -25.50 1.94 -42.11
N ALA A 7 -25.42 2.79 -41.11
CA ALA A 7 -25.83 2.46 -39.75
C ALA A 7 -27.34 2.70 -39.62
N ALA A 8 -28.04 1.70 -39.05
CA ALA A 8 -29.43 1.86 -38.61
C ALA A 8 -29.44 1.92 -37.08
N ALA A 9 -29.89 3.07 -36.57
CA ALA A 9 -30.20 3.26 -35.16
C ALA A 9 -31.63 2.78 -34.86
N LEU A 10 -31.80 1.96 -33.81
CA LEU A 10 -33.11 1.60 -33.30
C LEU A 10 -33.24 2.19 -31.90
N ALA A 11 -34.06 3.24 -31.76
CA ALA A 11 -34.45 3.82 -30.48
C ALA A 11 -35.74 3.12 -30.00
N ALA A 12 -35.71 2.56 -28.82
CA ALA A 12 -36.92 2.10 -28.11
C ALA A 12 -37.18 3.02 -26.91
N LEU A 13 -38.23 3.80 -27.01
CA LEU A 13 -38.86 4.52 -25.89
C LEU A 13 -39.67 3.54 -25.05
N LEU A 14 -39.44 3.54 -23.75
CA LEU A 14 -40.39 3.03 -22.78
C LEU A 14 -40.68 4.13 -21.76
N ALA A 15 -41.90 4.69 -21.84
CA ALA A 15 -42.48 5.55 -20.86
C ALA A 15 -43.04 4.70 -19.72
N ALA A 16 -42.68 5.01 -18.49
CA ALA A 16 -43.38 4.53 -17.31
C ALA A 16 -43.69 5.67 -16.39
N GLY A 17 -44.99 5.75 -16.00
CA GLY A 17 -45.66 6.90 -15.43
C GLY A 17 -45.27 7.23 -13.99
N CYS A 18 -45.33 8.51 -13.69
CA CYS A 18 -45.32 9.10 -12.34
C CYS A 18 -46.64 8.81 -11.63
N SER A 19 -46.62 8.10 -10.49
CA SER A 19 -47.69 8.16 -9.50
C SER A 19 -47.23 9.04 -8.35
N SER A 20 -47.91 10.17 -8.19
CA SER A 20 -47.78 11.11 -7.09
C SER A 20 -48.41 10.52 -5.81
N GLY A 21 -47.56 10.15 -4.85
CA GLY A 21 -48.00 9.82 -3.49
C GLY A 21 -47.73 11.00 -2.57
N ASN A 22 -48.79 11.48 -1.88
CA ASN A 22 -48.73 12.53 -0.86
C ASN A 22 -47.87 12.08 0.35
N PRO A 23 -47.18 13.00 1.04
CA PRO A 23 -46.49 12.71 2.28
C PRO A 23 -47.51 12.45 3.42
N PRO A 24 -47.24 11.46 4.32
CA PRO A 24 -48.11 11.19 5.47
C PRO A 24 -48.02 12.35 6.50
N GLY A 25 -49.18 12.67 7.10
CA GLY A 25 -49.31 13.65 8.16
C GLY A 25 -48.76 13.16 9.50
N PRO A 26 -48.57 14.06 10.49
CA PRO A 26 -47.99 13.71 11.78
C PRO A 26 -49.01 12.98 12.65
N GLY A 27 -48.87 11.68 12.84
CA GLY A 27 -49.76 10.97 13.76
C GLY A 27 -49.79 9.46 13.76
N ASP A 28 -48.98 8.74 12.98
CA ASP A 28 -49.02 7.28 13.01
C ASP A 28 -47.79 6.71 13.74
N THR A 29 -48.03 6.25 14.99
CA THR A 29 -47.10 5.45 15.78
C THR A 29 -47.04 4.04 15.22
N MET A 30 -45.88 3.67 14.67
CA MET A 30 -45.55 2.31 14.31
C MET A 30 -45.37 1.43 15.55
N PRO A 31 -45.93 0.22 15.61
CA PRO A 31 -45.70 -0.71 16.72
C PRO A 31 -44.39 -1.46 16.57
N GLY A 32 -43.57 -1.43 17.60
CA GLY A 32 -42.60 -2.47 17.96
C GLY A 32 -41.33 -2.57 17.13
N MET A 33 -40.44 -1.61 17.25
CA MET A 33 -39.01 -1.87 17.01
C MET A 33 -38.32 -2.07 18.37
N SER A 34 -38.04 -3.34 18.67
CA SER A 34 -37.15 -3.72 19.78
C SER A 34 -35.77 -3.07 19.57
N GLU A 35 -35.25 -2.44 20.61
CA GLU A 35 -33.87 -1.94 20.61
C GLU A 35 -32.90 -3.07 20.24
N PRO A 36 -31.88 -2.81 19.40
CA PRO A 36 -30.86 -3.81 19.13
C PRO A 36 -30.05 -4.04 20.41
N GLY A 37 -30.24 -5.25 20.96
CA GLY A 37 -29.49 -5.74 22.11
C GLY A 37 -27.98 -5.60 21.86
N THR A 38 -27.29 -5.03 22.83
CA THR A 38 -25.83 -4.90 22.92
C THR A 38 -25.17 -6.27 22.69
N PRO A 39 -24.34 -6.47 21.64
CA PRO A 39 -23.56 -7.69 21.55
C PRO A 39 -22.32 -7.57 22.42
N THR A 40 -22.39 -7.88 23.68
CA THR A 40 -21.25 -8.24 24.51
C THR A 40 -20.92 -9.72 24.32
N ALA A 41 -20.45 -10.07 23.14
CA ALA A 41 -19.67 -11.28 22.97
C ALA A 41 -18.22 -10.81 22.74
N GLY A 42 -17.42 -10.85 23.79
CA GLY A 42 -15.97 -10.65 23.68
C GLY A 42 -15.43 -11.62 22.63
N LEU A 43 -14.73 -11.06 21.64
CA LEU A 43 -13.98 -11.88 20.68
C LEU A 43 -13.09 -12.83 21.47
N PRO A 44 -12.99 -14.12 21.14
CA PRO A 44 -12.08 -15.02 21.81
C PRO A 44 -10.66 -14.45 21.71
N GLN A 45 -10.05 -14.20 22.85
CA GLN A 45 -8.62 -13.92 22.90
C GLN A 45 -7.90 -15.16 22.37
N LEU A 46 -7.35 -15.05 21.17
CA LEU A 46 -6.44 -16.06 20.65
C LEU A 46 -5.26 -16.09 21.60
N SER A 47 -5.09 -17.18 22.35
CA SER A 47 -3.85 -17.47 23.04
C SER A 47 -2.77 -17.67 21.95
N THR A 48 -2.02 -16.62 21.68
CA THR A 48 -0.85 -16.71 20.79
C THR A 48 0.13 -17.68 21.41
N PRO A 49 0.57 -18.73 20.70
CA PRO A 49 1.64 -19.59 21.18
C PRO A 49 2.89 -18.75 21.48
N PRO A 50 3.73 -19.13 22.43
CA PRO A 50 4.94 -18.42 22.74
C PRO A 50 5.77 -18.28 21.46
N ARG A 51 6.14 -17.04 21.13
CA ARG A 51 6.89 -16.72 19.91
C ARG A 51 8.26 -17.38 19.99
N PRO A 52 8.73 -18.08 18.92
CA PRO A 52 10.10 -18.56 18.86
C PRO A 52 11.07 -17.39 19.04
N ALA A 53 12.24 -17.65 19.63
CA ALA A 53 13.30 -16.66 19.67
C ALA A 53 13.61 -16.21 18.24
N LEU A 54 13.76 -14.90 18.01
CA LEU A 54 14.13 -14.39 16.68
C LEU A 54 15.51 -14.89 16.32
N ASP A 55 15.64 -15.42 15.10
CA ASP A 55 16.92 -15.79 14.47
C ASP A 55 17.15 -14.87 13.25
N PRO A 56 17.67 -13.63 13.46
CA PRO A 56 17.75 -12.63 12.40
C PRO A 56 18.59 -13.10 11.21
N LEU A 57 18.19 -12.65 10.01
CA LEU A 57 18.97 -12.84 8.79
C LEU A 57 20.40 -12.32 9.00
N PRO A 58 21.45 -13.11 8.71
CA PRO A 58 22.83 -12.69 8.89
C PRO A 58 23.15 -11.40 8.12
N GLY A 59 23.65 -10.38 8.84
CA GLY A 59 23.95 -9.06 8.28
C GLY A 59 22.82 -8.04 8.41
N MET A 60 21.62 -8.46 8.77
CA MET A 60 20.53 -7.53 9.10
C MET A 60 20.88 -6.70 10.34
N PRO A 61 20.55 -5.40 10.38
CA PRO A 61 20.68 -4.60 11.60
C PRO A 61 19.92 -5.23 12.77
N ALA A 62 20.50 -5.15 13.97
CA ALA A 62 19.88 -5.72 15.17
C ALA A 62 18.44 -5.22 15.37
N VAL A 63 17.53 -6.14 15.67
CA VAL A 63 16.14 -5.80 15.99
C VAL A 63 16.12 -4.93 17.27
N THR A 64 15.50 -3.76 17.19
CA THR A 64 15.49 -2.78 18.29
C THR A 64 14.60 -3.25 19.44
N ASP A 65 13.41 -3.74 19.11
CA ASP A 65 12.46 -4.36 20.03
C ASP A 65 11.87 -5.62 19.39
N PRO A 66 12.02 -6.80 20.00
CA PRO A 66 11.46 -8.03 19.45
C PRO A 66 9.91 -8.06 19.46
N HIS A 67 9.26 -7.13 20.17
CA HIS A 67 7.81 -7.00 20.26
C HIS A 67 7.23 -5.86 19.41
N ASP A 68 8.10 -5.06 18.78
CA ASP A 68 7.71 -3.98 17.87
C ASP A 68 8.76 -3.81 16.78
N VAL A 69 8.49 -4.33 15.60
CA VAL A 69 9.41 -4.25 14.44
C VAL A 69 9.56 -2.82 13.93
N ASP A 70 8.62 -1.93 14.25
CA ASP A 70 8.61 -0.52 13.87
C ASP A 70 9.18 0.41 14.96
N ALA A 71 9.68 -0.15 16.08
CA ALA A 71 10.17 0.61 17.24
C ALA A 71 11.23 1.67 16.91
N ALA A 72 12.00 1.49 15.83
CA ALA A 72 12.97 2.48 15.35
C ALA A 72 12.41 3.51 14.36
N ALA A 73 11.14 3.36 13.95
CA ALA A 73 10.45 4.21 12.98
C ALA A 73 9.36 5.09 13.60
N GLY A 74 9.43 5.30 14.90
CA GLY A 74 8.50 6.14 15.67
C GLY A 74 8.54 7.62 15.29
N PRO A 75 7.63 8.45 15.88
CA PRO A 75 7.51 9.86 15.53
C PRO A 75 8.83 10.62 15.67
N GLY A 76 9.28 11.25 14.55
CA GLY A 76 10.50 12.06 14.55
C GLY A 76 11.83 11.29 14.68
N MET A 77 11.82 9.95 14.69
CA MET A 77 13.02 9.12 14.80
C MET A 77 13.79 9.06 13.46
N LEU A 78 14.18 10.22 12.96
CA LEU A 78 14.94 10.34 11.71
C LEU A 78 16.41 9.92 11.92
N SER A 79 16.91 9.09 11.02
CA SER A 79 18.34 8.73 11.03
C SER A 79 19.22 9.89 10.58
N ALA A 80 20.51 9.85 10.97
CA ALA A 80 21.48 10.84 10.51
C ALA A 80 21.66 10.83 8.97
N ALA A 81 21.29 9.73 8.30
CA ALA A 81 21.39 9.61 6.84
C ALA A 81 20.51 10.64 6.12
N VAL A 82 19.34 10.98 6.71
CA VAL A 82 18.34 11.88 6.12
C VAL A 82 18.36 13.31 6.69
N ALA A 83 19.29 13.62 7.58
CA ALA A 83 19.31 14.91 8.30
C ALA A 83 19.47 16.15 7.39
N ALA A 84 20.03 15.98 6.19
CA ALA A 84 20.20 17.05 5.21
C ALA A 84 19.17 17.00 4.07
N ASP A 85 18.22 16.10 4.12
CA ASP A 85 17.25 15.92 3.06
C ASP A 85 16.14 16.97 3.14
N LYS A 86 15.60 17.32 1.99
CA LYS A 86 14.47 18.24 1.93
C LYS A 86 13.18 17.50 2.26
N PRO A 87 12.29 18.08 3.10
CA PRO A 87 10.94 17.56 3.26
C PRO A 87 10.15 17.78 1.97
N LEU A 88 9.96 16.73 1.19
CA LEU A 88 9.26 16.74 -0.09
C LEU A 88 8.33 15.53 -0.21
N VAL A 89 7.30 15.65 -1.03
CA VAL A 89 6.42 14.53 -1.39
C VAL A 89 6.55 14.26 -2.88
N TYR A 90 6.90 13.02 -3.22
CA TYR A 90 7.09 12.57 -4.59
C TYR A 90 5.88 11.76 -5.02
N VAL A 91 5.22 12.19 -6.08
CA VAL A 91 3.97 11.59 -6.58
C VAL A 91 4.20 11.04 -7.98
N PRO A 92 4.31 9.72 -8.13
CA PRO A 92 4.40 9.07 -9.43
C PRO A 92 3.01 8.96 -10.05
N HIS A 93 2.93 9.09 -11.39
CA HIS A 93 1.68 9.00 -12.14
C HIS A 93 1.79 7.94 -13.22
N SER A 94 0.99 6.88 -13.12
CA SER A 94 0.99 5.82 -14.12
C SER A 94 0.31 6.22 -15.43
N GLY A 95 -0.63 7.16 -15.39
CA GLY A 95 -1.32 7.64 -16.59
C GLY A 95 -0.55 8.71 -17.37
N SER A 96 0.16 9.64 -16.69
CA SER A 96 0.90 10.71 -17.35
C SER A 96 2.42 10.45 -17.50
N GLY A 97 2.96 9.40 -16.88
CA GLY A 97 4.36 8.99 -17.03
C GLY A 97 5.37 9.97 -16.43
N ASP A 98 5.00 10.65 -15.36
CA ASP A 98 5.83 11.66 -14.69
C ASP A 98 5.83 11.52 -13.17
N VAL A 99 6.78 12.18 -12.53
CA VAL A 99 6.82 12.35 -11.06
C VAL A 99 6.66 13.83 -10.76
N TRP A 100 5.65 14.18 -9.96
CA TRP A 100 5.48 15.53 -9.44
C TRP A 100 6.02 15.61 -8.02
N VAL A 101 6.65 16.73 -7.71
CA VAL A 101 7.21 16.99 -6.38
C VAL A 101 6.40 18.10 -5.71
N ILE A 102 5.94 17.83 -4.49
CA ILE A 102 5.14 18.76 -3.68
C ILE A 102 5.97 19.19 -2.48
N ASP A 103 5.96 20.48 -2.18
CA ASP A 103 6.45 21.01 -0.90
C ASP A 103 5.34 20.84 0.17
N PRO A 104 5.53 20.01 1.21
CA PRO A 104 4.52 19.77 2.23
C PRO A 104 4.25 20.97 3.13
N ALA A 105 5.15 21.95 3.21
CA ALA A 105 4.95 23.18 3.99
C ALA A 105 3.96 24.13 3.32
N THR A 106 3.96 24.21 1.99
CA THR A 106 3.10 25.09 1.20
C THR A 106 1.98 24.37 0.48
N TYR A 107 2.05 23.03 0.39
CA TYR A 107 1.15 22.17 -0.40
C TYR A 107 1.17 22.48 -1.91
N GLN A 108 2.24 23.12 -2.40
CA GLN A 108 2.39 23.48 -3.80
C GLN A 108 3.22 22.44 -4.56
N VAL A 109 2.81 22.16 -5.80
CA VAL A 109 3.64 21.41 -6.74
C VAL A 109 4.80 22.35 -7.16
N ILE A 110 6.04 21.95 -6.83
CA ILE A 110 7.25 22.75 -7.08
C ILE A 110 8.06 22.25 -8.26
N ALA A 111 7.86 21.01 -8.69
CA ALA A 111 8.53 20.43 -9.86
C ALA A 111 7.71 19.31 -10.48
N LYS A 112 7.95 19.06 -11.78
CA LYS A 112 7.36 17.98 -12.57
C LYS A 112 8.43 17.42 -13.47
N TYR A 113 8.67 16.11 -13.36
CA TYR A 113 9.72 15.43 -14.10
C TYR A 113 9.13 14.35 -14.98
N PRO A 114 9.24 14.43 -16.32
CA PRO A 114 9.01 13.30 -17.19
C PRO A 114 9.89 12.14 -16.73
N ALA A 115 9.32 10.98 -16.45
CA ALA A 115 10.03 9.91 -15.77
C ALA A 115 9.88 8.53 -16.41
N GLY A 116 8.90 8.33 -17.30
CA GLY A 116 8.73 7.05 -17.96
C GLY A 116 7.39 6.88 -18.66
N LYS A 117 6.92 5.64 -18.71
CA LYS A 117 5.68 5.24 -19.38
C LYS A 117 4.54 4.97 -18.41
N GLU A 118 4.84 4.25 -17.31
CA GLU A 118 3.85 3.83 -16.32
C GLU A 118 4.51 3.78 -14.93
N LEU A 119 4.58 4.96 -14.28
CA LEU A 119 5.21 5.09 -12.98
C LEU A 119 4.29 4.53 -11.90
N GLN A 120 4.82 3.66 -11.04
CA GLN A 120 4.02 3.01 -10.00
C GLN A 120 4.36 3.53 -8.60
N HIS A 121 5.59 3.44 -8.15
CA HIS A 121 5.99 3.77 -6.78
C HIS A 121 7.21 4.68 -6.74
N VAL A 122 7.35 5.45 -5.65
CA VAL A 122 8.62 6.07 -5.29
C VAL A 122 9.12 5.42 -4.01
N VAL A 123 10.26 4.74 -4.11
CA VAL A 123 10.78 3.77 -3.14
C VAL A 123 12.10 4.26 -2.57
N PRO A 124 12.25 4.42 -1.23
CA PRO A 124 13.52 4.73 -0.62
C PRO A 124 14.52 3.56 -0.72
N SER A 125 15.80 3.87 -1.01
CA SER A 125 16.89 2.89 -0.91
C SER A 125 17.05 2.36 0.52
N TRP A 126 17.66 1.18 0.66
CA TRP A 126 17.91 0.59 1.98
C TRP A 126 18.63 1.53 2.93
N ASP A 127 19.65 2.25 2.46
CA ASP A 127 20.46 3.19 3.22
C ASP A 127 19.86 4.59 3.38
N LEU A 128 18.62 4.79 2.87
CA LEU A 128 17.86 6.04 2.92
C LEU A 128 18.52 7.22 2.17
N ARG A 129 19.40 6.95 1.19
CA ARG A 129 20.18 8.01 0.48
C ARG A 129 19.67 8.35 -0.90
N THR A 130 18.78 7.52 -1.44
CA THR A 130 18.24 7.67 -2.79
C THR A 130 16.77 7.27 -2.78
N LEU A 131 15.96 7.95 -3.59
CA LEU A 131 14.57 7.54 -3.86
C LEU A 131 14.51 7.05 -5.30
N TYR A 132 13.81 5.94 -5.55
CA TYR A 132 13.68 5.35 -6.88
C TYR A 132 12.23 5.40 -7.34
N ALA A 133 11.92 6.14 -8.42
CA ALA A 133 10.63 6.02 -9.09
C ALA A 133 10.67 4.82 -10.03
N THR A 134 9.76 3.88 -9.84
CA THR A 134 9.67 2.65 -10.64
C THR A 134 8.83 2.89 -11.89
N ASP A 135 9.31 2.47 -13.06
CA ASP A 135 8.57 2.52 -14.34
C ASP A 135 8.45 1.10 -14.91
N ASP A 136 7.32 0.47 -14.63
CA ASP A 136 7.13 -0.95 -14.94
C ASP A 136 7.17 -1.23 -16.44
N ARG A 137 6.55 -0.38 -17.27
CA ARG A 137 6.54 -0.51 -18.73
C ARG A 137 7.70 0.17 -19.44
N GLY A 138 8.49 0.94 -18.71
CA GLY A 138 9.72 1.52 -19.20
C GLY A 138 10.95 0.67 -18.92
N ASP A 139 10.83 -0.39 -18.11
CA ASP A 139 11.91 -1.26 -17.71
C ASP A 139 13.10 -0.48 -17.11
N HIS A 140 12.79 0.46 -16.19
CA HIS A 140 13.82 1.21 -15.48
C HIS A 140 13.32 1.77 -14.15
N VAL A 141 14.27 2.21 -13.32
CA VAL A 141 13.99 3.07 -12.18
C VAL A 141 14.68 4.42 -12.39
N LEU A 142 13.99 5.51 -12.00
CA LEU A 142 14.55 6.85 -12.02
C LEU A 142 14.97 7.24 -10.60
N PRO A 143 16.28 7.37 -10.31
CA PRO A 143 16.74 7.79 -8.99
C PRO A 143 16.52 9.30 -8.80
N PHE A 144 16.16 9.68 -7.56
CA PHE A 144 16.13 11.07 -7.09
C PHE A 144 17.11 11.24 -5.93
N ASP A 145 17.84 12.33 -5.94
CA ASP A 145 18.63 12.77 -4.79
C ASP A 145 17.71 13.51 -3.81
N PRO A 146 17.44 12.97 -2.61
CA PRO A 146 16.52 13.57 -1.66
C PRO A 146 16.99 14.90 -1.06
N ARG A 147 18.28 15.21 -1.15
CA ARG A 147 18.83 16.51 -0.70
C ARG A 147 18.49 17.64 -1.65
N THR A 148 18.45 17.35 -2.93
CA THR A 148 18.17 18.35 -3.97
C THR A 148 16.75 18.29 -4.50
N GLY A 149 16.11 17.10 -4.46
CA GLY A 149 14.83 16.81 -5.07
C GLY A 149 14.93 16.58 -6.58
N GLN A 150 16.16 16.43 -7.12
CA GLN A 150 16.40 16.33 -8.56
C GLN A 150 16.55 14.87 -9.00
N PRO A 151 16.06 14.50 -10.18
CA PRO A 151 16.28 13.17 -10.74
C PRO A 151 17.70 13.02 -11.26
N GLY A 152 18.21 11.80 -11.17
CA GLY A 152 19.46 11.37 -11.79
C GLY A 152 19.24 10.71 -13.16
N LYS A 153 20.19 9.87 -13.55
CA LYS A 153 20.09 9.07 -14.77
C LYS A 153 19.28 7.80 -14.51
N ALA A 154 18.33 7.48 -15.41
CA ALA A 154 17.56 6.25 -15.34
C ALA A 154 18.47 5.00 -15.35
N ILE A 155 18.13 4.03 -14.54
CA ILE A 155 18.84 2.76 -14.35
C ILE A 155 17.97 1.64 -14.91
N PRO A 156 18.46 0.82 -15.87
CA PRO A 156 17.70 -0.31 -16.39
C PRO A 156 17.39 -1.33 -15.30
N VAL A 157 16.12 -1.60 -15.10
CA VAL A 157 15.58 -2.61 -14.16
C VAL A 157 14.40 -3.28 -14.84
N VAL A 158 14.35 -4.60 -14.78
CA VAL A 158 13.33 -5.37 -15.50
C VAL A 158 11.99 -5.25 -14.78
N ASP A 159 10.96 -4.74 -15.50
CA ASP A 159 9.55 -4.78 -15.10
C ASP A 159 9.31 -4.35 -13.63
N PRO A 160 9.80 -3.15 -13.20
CA PRO A 160 9.75 -2.78 -11.79
C PRO A 160 8.38 -2.18 -11.44
N TYR A 161 7.38 -3.05 -11.21
CA TYR A 161 6.11 -2.59 -10.65
C TYR A 161 6.35 -1.95 -9.27
N ASN A 162 7.04 -2.66 -8.41
CA ASN A 162 7.47 -2.16 -7.11
C ASN A 162 8.92 -2.59 -6.84
N MET A 163 9.51 -2.07 -5.77
CA MET A 163 10.88 -2.39 -5.41
C MET A 163 11.04 -2.55 -3.89
N TYR A 164 11.81 -3.56 -3.51
CA TYR A 164 12.14 -3.86 -2.11
C TYR A 164 13.65 -4.01 -1.93
N PHE A 165 14.08 -4.01 -0.69
CA PHE A 165 15.46 -4.28 -0.31
C PHE A 165 15.49 -5.39 0.73
N THR A 166 16.46 -6.30 0.63
CA THR A 166 16.63 -7.31 1.68
C THR A 166 16.99 -6.65 3.01
N PRO A 167 16.55 -7.20 4.15
CA PRO A 167 16.81 -6.59 5.45
C PRO A 167 18.28 -6.38 5.79
N ASP A 168 19.18 -7.16 5.18
CA ASP A 168 20.64 -7.01 5.31
C ASP A 168 21.25 -6.01 4.30
N GLY A 169 20.43 -5.43 3.42
CA GLY A 169 20.84 -4.44 2.42
C GLY A 169 21.66 -5.00 1.24
N LYS A 170 21.80 -6.33 1.14
CA LYS A 170 22.64 -6.93 0.09
C LYS A 170 22.01 -6.87 -1.29
N TYR A 171 20.68 -6.92 -1.38
CA TYR A 171 19.99 -6.98 -2.66
C TYR A 171 18.85 -5.98 -2.73
N ALA A 172 18.67 -5.38 -3.91
CA ALA A 172 17.44 -4.75 -4.34
C ALA A 172 16.58 -5.79 -5.08
N ILE A 173 15.28 -5.80 -4.83
CA ILE A 173 14.34 -6.76 -5.41
C ILE A 173 13.35 -5.99 -6.27
N SER A 174 13.42 -6.18 -7.59
CA SER A 174 12.36 -5.72 -8.49
C SER A 174 11.22 -6.72 -8.49
N VAL A 175 10.02 -6.24 -8.27
CA VAL A 175 8.79 -7.02 -8.40
C VAL A 175 8.35 -6.95 -9.86
N ALA A 176 8.77 -7.95 -10.65
CA ALA A 176 8.46 -8.03 -12.07
C ALA A 176 7.07 -8.65 -12.28
N GLU A 177 6.04 -7.80 -12.14
CA GLU A 177 4.63 -8.18 -12.07
C GLU A 177 4.16 -8.92 -13.33
N ARG A 178 4.39 -8.34 -14.51
CA ARG A 178 4.00 -8.92 -15.80
C ARG A 178 4.71 -10.24 -16.08
N LEU A 179 5.95 -10.37 -15.57
CA LEU A 179 6.80 -11.55 -15.76
C LEU A 179 6.60 -12.62 -14.68
N ARG A 180 5.84 -12.32 -13.62
CA ARG A 180 5.55 -13.23 -12.49
C ARG A 180 6.82 -13.77 -11.87
N LYS A 181 7.75 -12.85 -11.55
CA LYS A 181 9.03 -13.19 -10.93
C LYS A 181 9.55 -12.03 -10.10
N LEU A 182 10.49 -12.32 -9.22
CA LEU A 182 11.34 -11.34 -8.55
C LEU A 182 12.70 -11.35 -9.22
N VAL A 183 13.27 -10.17 -9.43
CA VAL A 183 14.63 -10.02 -9.96
C VAL A 183 15.50 -9.37 -8.91
N TRP A 184 16.58 -10.04 -8.52
CA TRP A 184 17.48 -9.62 -7.46
C TRP A 184 18.68 -8.92 -8.06
N TYR A 185 18.96 -7.70 -7.60
CA TYR A 185 20.04 -6.87 -8.08
C TYR A 185 21.04 -6.59 -6.97
N ASP A 186 22.31 -6.47 -7.32
CA ASP A 186 23.27 -5.74 -6.50
C ASP A 186 22.85 -4.26 -6.45
N PRO A 187 22.55 -3.67 -5.28
CA PRO A 187 22.00 -2.31 -5.19
C PRO A 187 22.99 -1.20 -5.52
N HIS A 188 24.28 -1.53 -5.68
CA HIS A 188 25.33 -0.56 -6.02
C HIS A 188 25.67 -0.57 -7.51
N THR A 189 25.66 -1.75 -8.13
CA THR A 189 26.02 -1.90 -9.56
C THR A 189 24.82 -2.07 -10.48
N TRP A 190 23.66 -2.43 -9.91
CA TRP A 190 22.43 -2.75 -10.62
C TRP A 190 22.58 -3.94 -11.60
N GLN A 191 23.56 -4.78 -11.35
CA GLN A 191 23.68 -6.05 -12.05
C GLN A 191 22.72 -7.07 -11.45
N VAL A 192 22.07 -7.85 -12.33
CA VAL A 192 21.22 -8.97 -11.90
C VAL A 192 22.08 -10.01 -11.21
N HIS A 193 21.69 -10.39 -10.01
CA HIS A 193 22.32 -11.44 -9.22
C HIS A 193 21.58 -12.77 -9.38
N ASP A 194 20.22 -12.73 -9.28
CA ASP A 194 19.39 -13.93 -9.29
C ASP A 194 17.96 -13.60 -9.73
N GLU A 195 17.15 -14.62 -9.98
CA GLU A 195 15.72 -14.51 -10.28
C GLU A 195 14.92 -15.58 -9.52
N THR A 196 13.78 -15.19 -8.96
CA THR A 196 12.83 -16.12 -8.34
C THR A 196 11.56 -16.19 -9.18
N ALA A 197 11.35 -17.30 -9.87
CA ALA A 197 10.11 -17.49 -10.61
C ALA A 197 8.93 -17.75 -9.66
N ALA A 198 7.80 -17.08 -9.90
CA ALA A 198 6.55 -17.25 -9.17
C ALA A 198 5.37 -17.50 -10.15
N PRO A 199 5.38 -18.60 -10.92
CA PRO A 199 4.45 -18.80 -12.03
C PRO A 199 2.98 -18.86 -11.62
N GLY A 200 2.69 -19.17 -10.35
CA GLY A 200 1.35 -19.18 -9.79
C GLY A 200 0.89 -17.83 -9.22
N CYS A 201 1.73 -16.78 -9.26
CA CYS A 201 1.49 -15.45 -8.72
C CYS A 201 1.22 -14.48 -9.87
N GLY A 202 0.00 -14.52 -10.43
CA GLY A 202 -0.43 -13.49 -11.38
C GLY A 202 -0.61 -12.17 -10.63
N GLY A 203 -0.01 -11.08 -11.14
CA GLY A 203 0.02 -9.80 -10.42
C GLY A 203 0.81 -9.92 -9.12
N ILE A 204 2.07 -10.37 -9.18
CA ILE A 204 2.96 -10.27 -8.01
C ILE A 204 3.20 -8.80 -7.73
N ASP A 205 2.95 -8.36 -6.49
CA ASP A 205 2.67 -6.96 -6.25
C ASP A 205 3.42 -6.41 -5.02
N HIS A 206 2.80 -6.43 -3.85
CA HIS A 206 3.32 -5.83 -2.63
C HIS A 206 3.88 -6.88 -1.67
N ALA A 207 4.76 -6.45 -0.76
CA ALA A 207 5.36 -7.36 0.22
C ALA A 207 5.59 -6.70 1.57
N ASP A 208 5.66 -7.54 2.61
CA ASP A 208 6.31 -7.21 3.87
C ASP A 208 7.14 -8.41 4.36
N PHE A 209 8.03 -8.16 5.31
CA PHE A 209 9.05 -9.11 5.76
C PHE A 209 8.76 -9.62 7.16
N SER A 210 9.09 -10.88 7.41
CA SER A 210 9.05 -11.44 8.77
C SER A 210 9.93 -10.64 9.74
N PRO A 211 9.66 -10.70 11.06
CA PRO A 211 10.43 -9.94 12.06
C PRO A 211 11.93 -10.24 12.05
N ASP A 212 12.31 -11.46 11.72
CA ASP A 212 13.70 -11.91 11.61
C ASP A 212 14.32 -11.62 10.23
N GLY A 213 13.55 -11.07 9.29
CA GLY A 213 13.99 -10.75 7.95
C GLY A 213 14.28 -11.95 7.04
N ARG A 214 13.98 -13.18 7.49
CA ARG A 214 14.29 -14.40 6.72
C ARG A 214 13.31 -14.70 5.61
N THR A 215 12.08 -14.23 5.73
CA THR A 215 11.05 -14.44 4.72
C THR A 215 10.39 -13.13 4.33
N ALA A 216 9.95 -13.04 3.07
CA ALA A 216 9.04 -12.02 2.59
C ALA A 216 7.76 -12.69 2.08
N VAL A 217 6.62 -12.02 2.27
CA VAL A 217 5.32 -12.45 1.77
C VAL A 217 4.88 -11.45 0.72
N PHE A 218 4.76 -11.90 -0.53
CA PHE A 218 4.31 -11.11 -1.66
C PHE A 218 2.85 -11.42 -1.99
N THR A 219 2.06 -10.40 -2.24
CA THR A 219 0.68 -10.54 -2.74
C THR A 219 0.68 -10.91 -4.22
N CYS A 220 -0.39 -11.58 -4.66
CA CYS A 220 -0.61 -12.00 -6.02
C CYS A 220 -2.02 -11.57 -6.44
N GLU A 221 -2.17 -10.31 -6.86
CA GLU A 221 -3.43 -9.60 -7.10
C GLU A 221 -4.38 -10.39 -8.01
N PHE A 222 -3.85 -10.88 -9.16
CA PHE A 222 -4.66 -11.57 -10.16
C PHE A 222 -4.70 -13.09 -9.99
N ALA A 223 -4.26 -13.60 -8.83
CA ALA A 223 -4.26 -15.03 -8.53
C ALA A 223 -4.99 -15.40 -7.24
N GLY A 224 -5.40 -14.42 -6.44
CA GLY A 224 -6.09 -14.64 -5.16
C GLY A 224 -5.26 -15.43 -4.17
N ARG A 225 -3.95 -15.11 -4.04
CA ARG A 225 -2.99 -15.83 -3.19
C ARG A 225 -1.82 -14.94 -2.75
N VAL A 226 -0.98 -15.49 -1.93
CA VAL A 226 0.32 -14.90 -1.62
C VAL A 226 1.46 -15.87 -1.88
N ALA A 227 2.64 -15.34 -2.18
CA ALA A 227 3.88 -16.07 -2.37
C ALA A 227 4.82 -15.82 -1.19
N VAL A 228 5.30 -16.86 -0.53
CA VAL A 228 6.26 -16.79 0.57
C VAL A 228 7.65 -17.13 0.04
N VAL A 229 8.59 -16.21 0.19
CA VAL A 229 9.94 -16.30 -0.38
C VAL A 229 10.98 -16.30 0.74
N ASP A 230 11.95 -17.18 0.66
CA ASP A 230 13.12 -17.22 1.52
C ASP A 230 14.17 -16.22 1.02
N ILE A 231 14.59 -15.31 1.90
CA ILE A 231 15.47 -14.20 1.54
C ILE A 231 16.92 -14.67 1.35
N ALA A 232 17.38 -15.65 2.14
CA ALA A 232 18.76 -16.10 2.08
C ALA A 232 19.07 -16.94 0.83
N SER A 233 18.11 -17.75 0.38
CA SER A 233 18.26 -18.64 -0.78
C SER A 233 17.57 -18.11 -2.05
N HIS A 234 16.86 -17.00 -2.00
CA HIS A 234 16.06 -16.42 -3.09
C HIS A 234 14.99 -17.39 -3.64
N ARG A 235 14.46 -18.28 -2.82
CA ARG A 235 13.54 -19.34 -3.28
C ARG A 235 12.12 -19.10 -2.87
N LEU A 236 11.20 -19.35 -3.79
CA LEU A 236 9.79 -19.49 -3.47
C LEU A 236 9.61 -20.74 -2.58
N LEU A 237 9.18 -20.52 -1.33
CA LEU A 237 8.94 -21.60 -0.37
C LEU A 237 7.57 -22.24 -0.58
N ARG A 238 6.54 -21.42 -0.75
CA ARG A 238 5.14 -21.85 -0.92
C ARG A 238 4.26 -20.75 -1.45
N MET A 239 3.11 -21.17 -1.94
CA MET A 239 1.98 -20.31 -2.26
C MET A 239 0.85 -20.62 -1.26
N ILE A 240 0.15 -19.58 -0.79
CA ILE A 240 -1.01 -19.72 0.10
C ILE A 240 -2.20 -19.13 -0.63
N ASP A 241 -3.23 -19.93 -0.85
CA ASP A 241 -4.48 -19.48 -1.45
C ASP A 241 -5.30 -18.70 -0.41
N MET A 242 -5.85 -17.55 -0.81
CA MET A 242 -6.87 -16.89 -0.01
C MET A 242 -8.15 -17.73 -0.03
N PRO A 243 -8.96 -17.72 1.04
CA PRO A 243 -10.19 -18.51 1.12
C PRO A 243 -11.14 -18.30 -0.05
N HIS A 244 -11.26 -17.06 -0.52
CA HIS A 244 -11.91 -16.74 -1.78
C HIS A 244 -10.84 -16.30 -2.77
N ARG A 245 -10.59 -17.09 -3.79
CA ARG A 245 -9.55 -16.82 -4.79
C ARG A 245 -10.05 -15.82 -5.82
N ASN A 246 -10.07 -14.55 -5.45
CA ASN A 246 -10.36 -13.49 -6.38
C ASN A 246 -9.17 -13.29 -7.33
N THR A 247 -9.47 -13.26 -8.63
CA THR A 247 -8.45 -13.18 -9.67
C THR A 247 -8.56 -11.92 -10.52
N ARG A 248 -9.41 -10.98 -10.11
CA ARG A 248 -9.61 -9.71 -10.79
C ARG A 248 -8.86 -8.58 -10.08
N MET A 249 -9.13 -8.40 -8.79
CA MET A 249 -8.49 -7.42 -7.90
C MET A 249 -8.48 -7.98 -6.47
N GLY A 250 -7.76 -9.07 -6.26
CA GLY A 250 -7.69 -9.79 -4.99
C GLY A 250 -6.72 -9.13 -3.99
N PRO A 251 -5.73 -9.87 -3.47
CA PRO A 251 -4.74 -9.36 -2.53
C PRO A 251 -3.95 -8.18 -3.11
N GLN A 252 -3.99 -7.04 -2.43
CA GLN A 252 -3.30 -5.80 -2.77
C GLN A 252 -2.10 -5.61 -1.83
N ASP A 253 -2.12 -4.56 -1.02
CA ASP A 253 -1.05 -4.28 -0.06
C ASP A 253 -1.05 -5.29 1.11
N ILE A 254 0.12 -5.45 1.71
CA ILE A 254 0.34 -6.33 2.86
C ILE A 254 1.15 -5.59 3.93
N LYS A 255 0.78 -5.78 5.20
CA LYS A 255 1.49 -5.17 6.32
C LYS A 255 1.64 -6.15 7.48
N LEU A 256 2.86 -6.30 7.98
CA LEU A 256 3.12 -7.02 9.21
C LEU A 256 2.58 -6.22 10.41
N ALA A 257 1.88 -6.89 11.33
CA ALA A 257 1.54 -6.29 12.60
C ALA A 257 2.83 -5.90 13.36
N PRO A 258 2.85 -4.80 14.14
CA PRO A 258 4.07 -4.33 14.80
C PRO A 258 4.74 -5.39 15.65
N ASP A 259 3.95 -6.22 16.32
CA ASP A 259 4.46 -7.33 17.10
C ASP A 259 4.86 -8.57 16.27
N GLY A 260 4.71 -8.56 14.97
CA GLY A 260 5.05 -9.66 14.07
C GLY A 260 4.13 -10.88 14.19
N SER A 261 3.00 -10.77 14.86
CA SER A 261 2.09 -11.90 15.11
C SER A 261 1.29 -12.33 13.89
N VAL A 262 0.98 -11.38 13.02
CA VAL A 262 0.16 -11.60 11.82
C VAL A 262 0.59 -10.67 10.67
N PHE A 263 0.24 -11.07 9.43
CA PHE A 263 0.20 -10.16 8.29
C PHE A 263 -1.25 -9.78 7.98
N TYR A 264 -1.49 -8.50 7.79
CA TYR A 264 -2.72 -7.96 7.24
C TYR A 264 -2.57 -7.85 5.73
N ILE A 265 -3.51 -8.40 4.97
CA ILE A 265 -3.49 -8.42 3.50
C ILE A 265 -4.78 -7.78 3.04
N ALA A 266 -4.70 -6.61 2.41
CA ALA A 266 -5.85 -5.96 1.81
C ALA A 266 -6.34 -6.77 0.61
N ASP A 267 -7.65 -6.99 0.52
CA ASP A 267 -8.29 -7.63 -0.64
C ASP A 267 -9.39 -6.72 -1.17
N SER A 268 -9.17 -6.23 -2.38
CA SER A 268 -10.02 -5.19 -2.98
C SER A 268 -11.39 -5.73 -3.38
N ASP A 269 -11.47 -6.95 -3.88
CA ASP A 269 -12.73 -7.59 -4.27
C ASP A 269 -13.53 -8.09 -3.04
N GLU A 270 -12.84 -8.49 -1.96
CA GLU A 270 -13.50 -8.90 -0.70
C GLU A 270 -13.89 -7.71 0.18
N ASN A 271 -13.35 -6.51 -0.07
CA ASN A 271 -13.62 -5.30 0.71
C ASN A 271 -13.19 -5.43 2.18
N GLY A 272 -11.96 -5.88 2.40
CA GLY A 272 -11.43 -6.07 3.74
C GLY A 272 -10.03 -6.64 3.77
N LEU A 273 -9.66 -7.14 4.94
CA LEU A 273 -8.33 -7.69 5.19
C LEU A 273 -8.40 -9.18 5.49
N TRP A 274 -7.63 -9.99 4.77
CA TRP A 274 -7.25 -11.31 5.23
C TRP A 274 -6.15 -11.18 6.29
N VAL A 275 -6.27 -11.94 7.36
CA VAL A 275 -5.26 -12.02 8.41
C VAL A 275 -4.53 -13.34 8.28
N LEU A 276 -3.25 -13.28 7.91
CA LEU A 276 -2.36 -14.43 7.79
C LEU A 276 -1.52 -14.56 9.07
N ASP A 277 -1.25 -15.75 9.54
CA ASP A 277 -0.36 -15.95 10.70
C ASP A 277 1.06 -15.42 10.43
N GLY A 278 1.77 -14.98 11.48
CA GLY A 278 3.10 -14.36 11.34
C GLY A 278 4.20 -15.30 10.80
N ALA A 279 3.97 -16.62 10.80
CA ALA A 279 4.83 -17.60 10.14
C ALA A 279 4.47 -17.79 8.66
N ALA A 280 3.48 -17.08 8.17
CA ALA A 280 2.95 -17.14 6.81
C ALA A 280 2.63 -18.56 6.38
N THR A 281 1.81 -19.28 7.15
CA THR A 281 1.43 -20.67 6.88
C THR A 281 -0.04 -20.85 6.53
N HIS A 282 -0.95 -20.05 7.11
CA HIS A 282 -2.38 -20.16 6.86
C HIS A 282 -3.13 -18.87 7.22
N VAL A 283 -4.27 -18.67 6.59
CA VAL A 283 -5.20 -17.55 6.88
C VAL A 283 -5.97 -17.87 8.16
N LEU A 284 -5.99 -16.91 9.07
CA LEU A 284 -6.65 -17.04 10.39
C LEU A 284 -8.10 -16.58 10.36
N ARG A 285 -8.37 -15.42 9.73
CA ARG A 285 -9.67 -14.76 9.71
C ARG A 285 -9.73 -13.65 8.67
N PHE A 286 -10.92 -13.07 8.52
CA PHE A 286 -11.21 -11.89 7.71
C PHE A 286 -11.68 -10.71 8.58
N ILE A 287 -11.32 -9.49 8.20
CA ILE A 287 -11.76 -8.24 8.82
C ILE A 287 -12.40 -7.39 7.73
N PRO A 288 -13.73 -7.14 7.76
CA PRO A 288 -14.37 -6.27 6.78
C PRO A 288 -13.94 -4.81 6.99
N THR A 289 -13.77 -4.07 5.87
CA THR A 289 -13.48 -2.63 5.85
C THR A 289 -14.45 -1.92 4.89
N GLY A 290 -14.02 -0.89 4.18
CA GLY A 290 -14.80 -0.29 3.10
C GLY A 290 -14.53 -0.92 1.73
N HIS A 291 -15.28 -0.50 0.70
CA HIS A 291 -15.14 -1.06 -0.64
C HIS A 291 -13.80 -0.73 -1.28
N GLY A 292 -13.16 -1.75 -1.84
CA GLY A 292 -11.88 -1.63 -2.54
C GLY A 292 -10.72 -1.41 -1.58
N ALA A 293 -10.59 -2.23 -0.53
CA ALA A 293 -9.47 -2.21 0.39
C ALA A 293 -8.15 -2.33 -0.38
N HIS A 294 -7.17 -1.42 -0.11
CA HIS A 294 -5.96 -1.33 -0.92
C HIS A 294 -4.70 -1.05 -0.09
N GLY A 295 -4.32 0.20 0.17
CA GLY A 295 -3.09 0.56 0.85
C GLY A 295 -3.16 0.41 2.38
N LEU A 296 -2.07 -0.01 3.00
CA LEU A 296 -1.95 -0.30 4.44
C LEU A 296 -0.80 0.52 5.06
N TYR A 297 -1.11 1.38 6.02
CA TYR A 297 -0.13 2.26 6.66
C TYR A 297 -0.27 2.24 8.17
N LEU A 298 0.84 2.05 8.89
CA LEU A 298 0.85 2.19 10.34
C LEU A 298 0.92 3.67 10.76
N SER A 299 0.24 4.02 11.84
CA SER A 299 0.56 5.26 12.57
C SER A 299 2.00 5.21 13.07
N ARG A 300 2.65 6.37 13.24
CA ARG A 300 4.05 6.39 13.67
C ARG A 300 4.30 5.85 15.09
N ASP A 301 3.28 5.78 15.92
CA ASP A 301 3.35 5.11 17.22
C ASP A 301 2.99 3.61 17.14
N ALA A 302 2.85 3.08 15.93
CA ALA A 302 2.53 1.68 15.61
C ALA A 302 1.22 1.15 16.25
N LYS A 303 0.31 2.04 16.71
CA LYS A 303 -0.93 1.60 17.37
C LYS A 303 -2.11 1.44 16.44
N GLN A 304 -2.12 2.17 15.33
CA GLN A 304 -3.21 2.17 14.37
C GLN A 304 -2.74 1.71 13.00
N LEU A 305 -3.60 0.96 12.32
CA LEU A 305 -3.47 0.58 10.92
C LEU A 305 -4.51 1.34 10.11
N TYR A 306 -4.06 2.15 9.16
CA TYR A 306 -4.89 2.86 8.20
C TYR A 306 -5.05 2.00 6.95
N VAL A 307 -6.30 1.72 6.56
CA VAL A 307 -6.66 0.93 5.39
C VAL A 307 -7.40 1.83 4.41
N THR A 308 -6.84 2.07 3.24
CA THR A 308 -7.55 2.84 2.20
C THR A 308 -8.63 1.99 1.56
N ASN A 309 -9.81 2.59 1.37
CA ASN A 309 -10.94 1.96 0.69
C ASN A 309 -11.19 2.74 -0.60
N ARG A 310 -10.54 2.29 -1.67
CA ARG A 310 -10.41 3.02 -2.95
C ARG A 310 -11.74 3.35 -3.60
N HIS A 311 -12.71 2.44 -3.52
CA HIS A 311 -14.03 2.60 -4.14
C HIS A 311 -15.10 3.19 -3.21
N ASP A 312 -14.77 3.41 -1.94
CA ASP A 312 -15.69 3.94 -0.91
C ASP A 312 -15.35 5.38 -0.51
N GLY A 313 -14.23 5.91 -0.99
CA GLY A 313 -13.77 7.25 -0.62
C GLY A 313 -13.54 7.37 0.88
N SER A 314 -12.97 6.34 1.51
CA SER A 314 -12.78 6.30 2.96
C SER A 314 -11.46 5.65 3.36
N VAL A 315 -11.10 5.81 4.64
CA VAL A 315 -9.98 5.12 5.30
C VAL A 315 -10.53 4.46 6.56
N SER A 316 -10.44 3.15 6.63
CA SER A 316 -10.73 2.41 7.86
C SER A 316 -9.52 2.47 8.79
N VAL A 317 -9.76 2.77 10.07
CA VAL A 317 -8.74 2.81 11.11
C VAL A 317 -8.94 1.61 12.02
N LEU A 318 -7.93 0.78 12.13
CA LEU A 318 -7.92 -0.42 12.97
C LEU A 318 -6.84 -0.31 14.05
N ASP A 319 -7.01 -1.01 15.14
CA ASP A 319 -5.92 -1.30 16.07
C ASP A 319 -4.89 -2.19 15.38
N ALA A 320 -3.63 -1.78 15.36
CA ALA A 320 -2.59 -2.43 14.56
C ALA A 320 -2.18 -3.82 15.08
N TYR A 321 -2.42 -4.11 16.37
CA TYR A 321 -2.08 -5.38 17.00
C TYR A 321 -3.20 -6.41 16.89
N THR A 322 -4.42 -5.95 17.07
CA THR A 322 -5.60 -6.84 17.12
C THR A 322 -6.43 -6.85 15.85
N GLY A 323 -6.27 -5.85 14.99
CA GLY A 323 -7.13 -5.61 13.84
C GLY A 323 -8.55 -5.18 14.21
N ALA A 324 -8.80 -4.81 15.47
CA ALA A 324 -10.13 -4.35 15.88
C ALA A 324 -10.47 -3.00 15.24
N PRO A 325 -11.69 -2.81 14.71
CA PRO A 325 -12.11 -1.53 14.15
C PRO A 325 -12.11 -0.43 15.22
N VAL A 326 -11.51 0.73 14.88
CA VAL A 326 -11.48 1.94 15.73
C VAL A 326 -12.45 2.97 15.17
N THR A 327 -12.32 3.34 13.90
CA THR A 327 -13.18 4.33 13.24
C THR A 327 -13.07 4.22 11.71
N VAL A 328 -13.89 5.00 11.01
CA VAL A 328 -13.80 5.16 9.55
C VAL A 328 -13.78 6.65 9.22
N TRP A 329 -12.74 7.10 8.55
CA TRP A 329 -12.63 8.46 8.01
C TRP A 329 -13.20 8.50 6.59
N ARG A 330 -14.13 9.43 6.34
CA ARG A 330 -14.73 9.59 5.01
C ARG A 330 -14.22 10.84 4.34
N LEU A 331 -13.81 10.71 3.09
CA LEU A 331 -13.41 11.86 2.28
C LEU A 331 -14.63 12.68 1.90
N PRO A 332 -14.68 13.98 2.23
CA PRO A 332 -15.79 14.85 1.86
C PRO A 332 -15.97 14.92 0.34
N GLY A 333 -17.15 14.51 -0.14
CA GLY A 333 -17.47 14.42 -1.57
C GLY A 333 -17.00 13.14 -2.24
N GLY A 334 -16.56 12.14 -1.46
CA GLY A 334 -16.01 10.90 -1.98
C GLY A 334 -14.57 11.03 -2.47
N GLY A 335 -14.11 10.07 -3.26
CA GLY A 335 -12.76 10.01 -3.82
C GLY A 335 -12.25 8.59 -3.94
N SER A 336 -11.02 8.45 -4.39
CA SER A 336 -10.37 7.14 -4.57
C SER A 336 -9.02 7.06 -3.83
N PRO A 337 -9.01 7.16 -2.46
CA PRO A 337 -7.77 7.09 -1.69
C PRO A 337 -7.07 5.78 -1.95
N ASP A 338 -5.80 5.87 -2.32
CA ASP A 338 -5.03 4.76 -2.84
C ASP A 338 -3.77 4.53 -2.03
N MET A 339 -2.62 4.78 -2.61
CA MET A 339 -1.32 4.58 -1.98
C MET A 339 -0.76 5.87 -1.41
N GLY A 340 0.04 5.76 -0.34
CA GLY A 340 0.62 6.94 0.28
C GLY A 340 1.59 6.68 1.40
N ASN A 341 1.65 7.61 2.33
CA ASN A 341 2.47 7.46 3.54
C ASN A 341 2.10 8.46 4.64
N VAL A 342 2.56 8.18 5.86
CA VAL A 342 2.43 9.06 7.04
C VAL A 342 3.67 9.94 7.16
N THR A 343 3.50 11.23 7.51
CA THR A 343 4.62 12.15 7.78
C THR A 343 5.51 11.66 8.92
N ALA A 344 6.75 12.16 8.97
CA ALA A 344 7.73 11.72 9.98
C ALA A 344 7.30 12.01 11.42
N ASP A 345 6.56 13.09 11.64
CA ASP A 345 5.98 13.47 12.94
C ASP A 345 4.69 12.70 13.27
N GLY A 346 4.16 11.94 12.33
CA GLY A 346 2.92 11.20 12.48
C GLY A 346 1.64 12.03 12.32
N ALA A 347 1.73 13.33 12.02
CA ALA A 347 0.58 14.24 12.07
C ALA A 347 -0.33 14.16 10.85
N GLN A 348 0.17 13.71 9.71
CA GLN A 348 -0.59 13.69 8.46
C GLN A 348 -0.42 12.35 7.73
N LEU A 349 -1.51 11.89 7.13
CA LEU A 349 -1.54 10.80 6.15
C LEU A 349 -1.75 11.42 4.77
N TRP A 350 -0.81 11.20 3.86
CA TRP A 350 -0.85 11.65 2.48
C TRP A 350 -1.22 10.47 1.58
N LEU A 351 -2.25 10.62 0.77
CA LEU A 351 -2.76 9.57 -0.10
C LEU A 351 -2.94 10.07 -1.53
N SER A 352 -2.50 9.32 -2.50
CA SER A 352 -2.89 9.52 -3.89
C SER A 352 -4.38 9.21 -4.06
N GLY A 353 -5.07 9.97 -4.90
CA GLY A 353 -6.43 9.70 -5.37
C GLY A 353 -6.37 9.15 -6.78
N ARG A 354 -6.27 7.82 -6.89
CA ARG A 354 -5.95 7.08 -8.13
C ARG A 354 -6.75 7.54 -9.34
N TYR A 355 -8.06 7.75 -9.15
CA TYR A 355 -8.99 8.08 -10.24
C TYR A 355 -9.46 9.53 -10.22
N ASP A 356 -8.96 10.34 -9.26
CA ASP A 356 -9.41 11.71 -9.03
C ASP A 356 -8.36 12.76 -9.41
N ARG A 357 -7.16 12.36 -9.80
CA ARG A 357 -6.02 13.26 -10.08
C ARG A 357 -5.75 14.21 -8.92
N THR A 358 -5.74 13.66 -7.72
CA THR A 358 -5.67 14.46 -6.47
C THR A 358 -4.73 13.75 -5.50
N VAL A 359 -4.00 14.51 -4.71
CA VAL A 359 -3.38 14.03 -3.47
C VAL A 359 -4.22 14.55 -2.31
N TYR A 360 -4.66 13.64 -1.45
CA TYR A 360 -5.37 13.95 -0.21
C TYR A 360 -4.39 14.04 0.95
N VAL A 361 -4.53 15.06 1.79
CA VAL A 361 -3.80 15.20 3.05
C VAL A 361 -4.81 15.15 4.19
N LEU A 362 -4.70 14.11 5.01
CA LEU A 362 -5.58 13.89 6.16
C LEU A 362 -4.82 14.16 7.46
N SER A 363 -5.49 14.75 8.43
CA SER A 363 -5.03 14.78 9.82
C SER A 363 -5.15 13.38 10.42
N THR A 364 -4.07 12.82 10.98
CA THR A 364 -4.12 11.51 11.66
C THR A 364 -4.84 11.55 13.00
N LYS A 365 -5.10 12.75 13.53
CA LYS A 365 -5.82 12.94 14.78
C LYS A 365 -7.30 12.55 14.68
N ASP A 366 -7.93 12.91 13.54
CA ASP A 366 -9.39 12.82 13.39
C ASP A 366 -9.85 12.45 11.98
N GLY A 367 -8.91 12.24 11.03
CA GLY A 367 -9.20 11.89 9.63
C GLY A 367 -9.73 13.04 8.79
N SER A 368 -9.74 14.28 9.31
CA SER A 368 -10.18 15.45 8.53
C SER A 368 -9.26 15.70 7.35
N VAL A 369 -9.84 15.90 6.16
CA VAL A 369 -9.09 16.27 4.96
C VAL A 369 -8.67 17.73 5.06
N THR A 370 -7.39 17.96 5.28
CA THR A 370 -6.82 19.31 5.43
C THR A 370 -6.50 19.94 4.09
N ARG A 371 -6.16 19.14 3.08
CA ARG A 371 -5.85 19.60 1.71
C ARG A 371 -6.28 18.56 0.67
N LYS A 372 -6.65 19.08 -0.51
CA LYS A 372 -6.79 18.36 -1.77
C LYS A 372 -5.90 19.06 -2.79
N ILE A 373 -4.89 18.38 -3.29
CA ILE A 373 -3.87 18.96 -4.18
C ILE A 373 -4.08 18.35 -5.57
N PRO A 374 -4.45 19.13 -6.59
CA PRO A 374 -4.54 18.63 -7.97
C PRO A 374 -3.18 18.17 -8.49
N VAL A 375 -3.14 16.98 -9.09
CA VAL A 375 -1.91 16.36 -9.63
C VAL A 375 -2.16 15.76 -11.02
N GLY A 376 -1.18 15.01 -11.56
CA GLY A 376 -1.26 14.34 -12.86
C GLY A 376 -2.26 13.18 -12.90
N ASP A 377 -2.23 12.43 -14.00
CA ASP A 377 -3.18 11.35 -14.25
C ASP A 377 -2.76 10.06 -13.55
N GLN A 378 -3.69 9.44 -12.84
CA GLN A 378 -3.50 8.19 -12.10
C GLN A 378 -2.30 8.23 -11.13
N PRO A 379 -2.28 9.14 -10.13
CA PRO A 379 -1.27 9.11 -9.09
C PRO A 379 -1.34 7.79 -8.33
N HIS A 380 -0.17 7.24 -7.92
CA HIS A 380 -0.11 5.96 -7.23
C HIS A 380 0.80 6.00 -6.00
N GLY A 381 1.78 5.14 -5.88
CA GLY A 381 2.60 4.94 -4.69
C GLY A 381 3.47 6.16 -4.33
N LEU A 382 2.87 7.21 -3.81
CA LEU A 382 3.57 8.41 -3.39
C LEU A 382 4.46 8.16 -2.17
N CYS A 383 5.59 8.87 -2.12
CA CYS A 383 6.53 8.83 -1.00
C CYS A 383 6.58 10.20 -0.31
N VAL A 384 6.24 10.23 0.98
CA VAL A 384 6.48 11.39 1.85
C VAL A 384 7.89 11.26 2.41
N TRP A 385 8.74 12.23 2.19
CA TRP A 385 10.15 12.20 2.60
C TRP A 385 10.51 13.42 3.46
N PRO A 386 11.44 13.31 4.45
CA PRO A 386 12.11 12.10 4.93
C PRO A 386 11.22 11.20 5.78
N GLN A 387 11.62 9.94 5.92
CA GLN A 387 10.94 8.93 6.74
C GLN A 387 11.77 8.62 7.99
N PRO A 388 11.12 8.37 9.16
CA PRO A 388 11.81 7.82 10.32
C PRO A 388 12.22 6.37 10.07
N GLY A 389 13.22 5.90 10.84
CA GLY A 389 13.77 4.56 10.74
C GLY A 389 15.26 4.57 10.43
N ARG A 390 15.88 3.40 10.55
CA ARG A 390 17.32 3.21 10.37
C ARG A 390 17.67 2.75 8.95
N TYR A 391 16.76 2.03 8.33
CA TYR A 391 16.87 1.52 6.97
C TYR A 391 15.49 1.31 6.36
N SER A 392 15.43 1.23 5.04
CA SER A 392 14.19 0.96 4.30
C SER A 392 14.17 -0.46 3.75
N LEU A 393 13.02 -1.10 3.83
CA LEU A 393 12.73 -2.37 3.14
C LEU A 393 12.10 -2.15 1.76
N GLY A 394 11.85 -0.91 1.38
CA GLY A 394 11.29 -0.56 0.07
C GLY A 394 9.84 -0.12 0.13
N HIS A 395 9.08 -0.38 -0.91
CA HIS A 395 7.72 0.11 -1.15
C HIS A 395 7.68 1.65 -1.08
N THR A 396 6.62 2.27 -0.57
CA THR A 396 6.56 3.73 -0.36
C THR A 396 7.31 4.20 0.89
N GLY A 397 7.98 3.28 1.60
CA GLY A 397 8.76 3.53 2.81
C GLY A 397 8.35 2.63 3.97
N ILE A 398 8.55 1.32 3.82
CA ILE A 398 8.58 0.40 4.97
C ILE A 398 9.95 0.57 5.61
N THR A 399 10.01 1.27 6.74
CA THR A 399 11.27 1.57 7.45
C THR A 399 11.29 0.86 8.81
N ARG A 400 12.46 0.45 9.25
CA ARG A 400 12.68 -0.22 10.54
C ARG A 400 13.88 0.32 11.30
#